data_9eac453435729217e909e80ca8c73fdb
#
_entry.id   9eac453435729217e909e80ca8c73fdb
#
_cell.length_a   1.000
_cell.length_b   1.000
_cell.length_c   1.000
_cell.angle_alpha   90.00
_cell.angle_beta   90.00
_cell.angle_gamma   90.00
#
_symmetry.space_group_name_H-M   'P 1'
#
loop_
_entity.id
_entity.type
_entity.pdbx_description
1 polymer ?
#
loop_
_entity_poly.entity_id
_entity_poly.type
_entity_poly.pdbx_seq_one_letter_code
_entity_poly.pdbx_strand_id
1 'polypeptide(L)'
;MDFIASHHATARLQQRGIPSYVIDTLINYGKVNHDHHGAKILTFPKAVRKKLRNRLPKNKYIALESHFDCYAVLSEGVIVTVGHRTKRMKGH
;
A
#
# COMPACT_ATOMS: atom_id res chain seq x y z
N MET A 1 7.45 -2.73 12.98
CA MET A 1 6.29 -2.22 12.26
C MET A 1 6.06 -0.79 12.71
N ASP A 2 6.14 0.16 11.77
CA ASP A 2 6.11 1.59 12.10
C ASP A 2 4.76 2.24 11.93
N PHE A 3 3.71 1.46 11.97
CA PHE A 3 2.35 1.98 11.82
C PHE A 3 1.42 1.25 12.78
N ILE A 4 0.29 1.87 13.04
CA ILE A 4 -0.77 1.27 13.84
C ILE A 4 -1.82 0.73 12.88
N ALA A 5 -2.16 -0.54 13.02
CA ALA A 5 -3.17 -1.17 12.19
C ALA A 5 -4.32 -1.66 13.06
N SER A 6 -5.54 -1.50 12.54
CA SER A 6 -6.72 -2.01 13.21
C SER A 6 -6.67 -3.54 13.21
N HIS A 7 -7.51 -4.15 14.04
CA HIS A 7 -7.62 -5.60 14.09
C HIS A 7 -7.99 -6.17 12.70
N HIS A 8 -8.94 -5.54 12.04
CA HIS A 8 -9.36 -5.93 10.70
C HIS A 8 -8.19 -5.84 9.71
N ALA A 9 -7.44 -4.74 9.75
CA ALA A 9 -6.31 -4.56 8.83
C ALA A 9 -5.22 -5.59 9.09
N THR A 10 -4.94 -5.88 10.36
CA THR A 10 -3.94 -6.88 10.71
C THR A 10 -4.32 -8.26 10.16
N ALA A 11 -5.59 -8.63 10.31
CA ALA A 11 -6.09 -9.90 9.77
C ALA A 11 -5.95 -9.93 8.24
N ARG A 12 -6.28 -8.83 7.58
CA ARG A 12 -6.17 -8.73 6.12
C ARG A 12 -4.74 -8.86 5.63
N LEU A 13 -3.79 -8.25 6.35
CA LEU A 13 -2.37 -8.39 6.00
C LEU A 13 -1.97 -9.86 5.97
N GLN A 14 -2.36 -10.61 6.98
CA GLN A 14 -2.05 -12.02 7.07
C GLN A 14 -2.77 -12.85 6.01
N GLN A 15 -4.06 -12.59 5.82
CA GLN A 15 -4.87 -13.33 4.84
C GLN A 15 -4.37 -13.13 3.41
N ARG A 16 -3.90 -11.93 3.10
CA ARG A 16 -3.47 -11.57 1.76
C ARG A 16 -1.97 -11.74 1.56
N GLY A 17 -1.24 -12.14 2.61
CA GLY A 17 0.20 -12.30 2.52
C GLY A 17 0.94 -11.01 2.21
N ILE A 18 0.48 -9.89 2.76
CA ILE A 18 1.10 -8.60 2.54
C ILE A 18 2.10 -8.33 3.67
N PRO A 19 3.39 -8.28 3.38
CA PRO A 19 4.40 -7.98 4.41
C PRO A 19 4.25 -6.55 4.93
N SER A 20 4.61 -6.35 6.19
CA SER A 20 4.49 -5.02 6.80
C SER A 20 5.33 -3.96 6.09
N TYR A 21 6.46 -4.33 5.49
CA TYR A 21 7.29 -3.35 4.78
C TYR A 21 6.57 -2.72 3.60
N VAL A 22 5.58 -3.41 3.01
CA VAL A 22 4.79 -2.85 1.92
C VAL A 22 3.96 -1.68 2.44
N ILE A 23 3.37 -1.83 3.61
CA ILE A 23 2.55 -0.77 4.22
C ILE A 23 3.43 0.39 4.66
N ASP A 24 4.61 0.11 5.24
CA ASP A 24 5.56 1.17 5.59
C ASP A 24 5.94 1.99 4.36
N THR A 25 6.16 1.32 3.23
CA THR A 25 6.51 1.99 1.98
C THR A 25 5.34 2.82 1.46
N LEU A 26 4.12 2.30 1.55
CA LEU A 26 2.93 3.06 1.17
C LEU A 26 2.80 4.34 1.99
N ILE A 27 3.04 4.25 3.28
CA ILE A 27 2.94 5.42 4.16
C ILE A 27 4.00 6.46 3.81
N ASN A 28 5.22 6.01 3.54
CA ASN A 28 6.34 6.91 3.30
C ASN A 28 6.39 7.47 1.88
N TYR A 29 5.95 6.72 0.90
CA TYR A 29 6.11 7.09 -0.51
C TYR A 29 4.83 7.02 -1.32
N GLY A 30 3.79 6.38 -0.83
CA GLY A 30 2.57 6.18 -1.60
C GLY A 30 1.87 7.48 -1.92
N LYS A 31 1.07 7.45 -2.97
CA LYS A 31 0.22 8.59 -3.29
C LYS A 31 -0.99 8.58 -2.37
N VAL A 32 -1.30 9.74 -1.81
CA VAL A 32 -2.44 9.91 -0.91
C VAL A 32 -3.61 10.46 -1.70
N ASN A 33 -4.73 9.75 -1.67
CA ASN A 33 -6.00 10.23 -2.19
C ASN A 33 -6.98 10.31 -1.02
N HIS A 34 -7.75 11.38 -0.97
CA HIS A 34 -8.73 11.56 0.09
C HIS A 34 -10.08 11.05 -0.35
N ASP A 35 -10.77 10.34 0.51
CA ASP A 35 -12.14 9.94 0.20
C ASP A 35 -13.12 10.95 0.81
N HIS A 36 -14.42 10.70 0.59
CA HIS A 36 -15.45 11.63 1.05
C HIS A 36 -15.71 11.56 2.56
N HIS A 37 -15.08 10.61 3.24
CA HIS A 37 -15.30 10.37 4.68
C HIS A 37 -14.08 10.73 5.51
N GLY A 38 -13.13 11.44 4.92
CA GLY A 38 -11.94 11.87 5.65
C GLY A 38 -10.83 10.84 5.73
N ALA A 39 -11.00 9.68 5.14
CA ALA A 39 -9.94 8.69 5.10
C ALA A 39 -8.98 8.98 3.94
N LYS A 40 -7.76 8.46 4.05
CA LYS A 40 -6.74 8.58 3.02
C LYS A 40 -6.50 7.20 2.42
N ILE A 41 -6.48 7.14 1.11
CA ILE A 41 -6.20 5.89 0.40
C ILE A 41 -4.79 6.00 -0.16
N LEU A 42 -3.93 5.07 0.23
CA LEU A 42 -2.53 5.04 -0.17
C LEU A 42 -2.33 4.01 -1.27
N THR A 43 -1.70 4.41 -2.37
CA THR A 43 -1.51 3.55 -3.52
C THR A 43 -0.11 3.75 -4.11
N PHE A 44 0.26 2.85 -5.04
CA PHE A 44 1.52 2.90 -5.77
C PHE A 44 1.26 3.23 -7.24
N PRO A 45 0.93 4.46 -7.60
CA PRO A 45 0.78 4.78 -9.03
C PRO A 45 2.13 4.79 -9.72
N LYS A 46 2.10 4.85 -11.03
CA LYS A 46 3.30 4.75 -11.86
C LYS A 46 4.40 5.72 -11.44
N ALA A 47 4.05 6.96 -11.12
CA ALA A 47 5.04 7.96 -10.71
C ALA A 47 5.74 7.58 -9.41
N VAL A 48 4.99 7.01 -8.48
CA VAL A 48 5.56 6.55 -7.20
C VAL A 48 6.48 5.35 -7.43
N ARG A 49 6.06 4.42 -8.27
CA ARG A 49 6.89 3.24 -8.59
C ARG A 49 8.21 3.65 -9.22
N LYS A 50 8.18 4.63 -10.09
CA LYS A 50 9.39 5.15 -10.71
C LYS A 50 10.32 5.78 -9.68
N LYS A 51 9.76 6.56 -8.75
CA LYS A 51 10.53 7.15 -7.67
C LYS A 51 11.20 6.08 -6.81
N LEU A 52 10.46 5.04 -6.46
CA LEU A 52 10.98 3.95 -5.64
C LEU A 52 12.10 3.21 -6.36
N ARG A 53 11.95 3.01 -7.66
CA ARG A 53 12.98 2.36 -8.46
C ARG A 53 14.31 3.10 -8.37
N ASN A 54 14.26 4.43 -8.30
CA ASN A 54 15.46 5.25 -8.22
C ASN A 54 16.00 5.40 -6.80
N ARG A 55 15.17 5.19 -5.78
CA ARG A 55 15.56 5.43 -4.41
C ARG A 55 15.91 4.19 -3.61
N LEU A 56 15.30 3.06 -3.93
CA LEU A 56 15.52 1.84 -3.16
C LEU A 56 16.64 1.02 -3.73
N PRO A 57 17.38 0.27 -2.89
CA PRO A 57 18.28 -0.74 -3.40
C PRO A 57 17.51 -1.72 -4.28
N LYS A 58 18.20 -2.26 -5.28
CA LYS A 58 17.56 -3.12 -6.26
C LYS A 58 16.82 -4.31 -5.64
N ASN A 59 17.44 -4.95 -4.66
CA ASN A 59 16.80 -6.11 -4.00
C ASN A 59 15.51 -5.73 -3.29
N LYS A 60 15.47 -4.55 -2.69
CA LYS A 60 14.26 -4.08 -2.02
C LYS A 60 13.18 -3.70 -3.02
N TYR A 61 13.56 -3.07 -4.11
CA TYR A 61 12.61 -2.73 -5.16
C TYR A 61 11.97 -3.99 -5.74
N ILE A 62 12.78 -5.00 -6.04
CA ILE A 62 12.29 -6.26 -6.60
C ILE A 62 11.33 -6.94 -5.63
N ALA A 63 11.66 -6.97 -4.35
CA ALA A 63 10.79 -7.57 -3.34
C ALA A 63 9.44 -6.85 -3.26
N LEU A 64 9.45 -5.53 -3.45
CA LEU A 64 8.24 -4.71 -3.39
C LEU A 64 7.40 -4.81 -4.66
N GLU A 65 8.02 -5.12 -5.77
CA GLU A 65 7.40 -5.04 -7.10
C GLU A 65 6.15 -5.89 -7.23
N SER A 66 6.14 -7.07 -6.63
CA SER A 66 4.96 -7.94 -6.67
C SER A 66 3.79 -7.44 -5.83
N HIS A 67 4.00 -6.37 -5.06
CA HIS A 67 2.97 -5.79 -4.20
C HIS A 67 2.53 -4.40 -4.66
N PHE A 68 2.87 -4.00 -5.88
CA PHE A 68 2.54 -2.66 -6.37
C PHE A 68 1.04 -2.43 -6.58
N ASP A 69 0.25 -3.49 -6.60
CA ASP A 69 -1.20 -3.38 -6.66
C ASP A 69 -1.85 -3.30 -5.28
N CYS A 70 -1.06 -3.32 -4.21
CA CYS A 70 -1.57 -3.16 -2.87
C CYS A 70 -2.03 -1.73 -2.62
N TYR A 71 -3.02 -1.59 -1.75
CA TYR A 71 -3.45 -0.31 -1.25
C TYR A 71 -3.71 -0.41 0.25
N ALA A 72 -3.73 0.72 0.91
CA ALA A 72 -4.07 0.79 2.33
C ALA A 72 -4.98 2.00 2.55
N VAL A 73 -5.89 1.89 3.51
CA VAL A 73 -6.75 3.00 3.90
C VAL A 73 -6.34 3.43 5.30
N LEU A 74 -6.01 4.71 5.42
CA LEU A 74 -5.56 5.31 6.67
C LEU A 74 -6.63 6.26 7.17
N SER A 75 -7.04 6.11 8.41
CA SER A 75 -8.03 6.98 9.05
C SER A 75 -7.54 7.33 10.44
N GLU A 76 -7.40 8.62 10.71
CA GLU A 76 -6.98 9.12 12.02
C GLU A 76 -5.70 8.45 12.53
N GLY A 77 -4.74 8.28 11.64
CA GLY A 77 -3.45 7.70 12.01
C GLY A 77 -3.42 6.18 12.11
N VAL A 78 -4.53 5.52 11.77
CA VAL A 78 -4.63 4.06 11.88
C VAL A 78 -4.91 3.46 10.50
N ILE A 79 -4.19 2.41 10.14
CA ILE A 79 -4.49 1.64 8.94
C ILE A 79 -5.73 0.80 9.24
N VAL A 80 -6.83 1.10 8.56
CA VAL A 80 -8.11 0.44 8.85
C VAL A 80 -8.42 -0.69 7.89
N THR A 81 -7.83 -0.70 6.71
CA THR A 81 -7.94 -1.84 5.80
C THR A 81 -6.80 -1.84 4.79
N VAL A 82 -6.53 -3.00 4.23
CA VAL A 82 -5.53 -3.19 3.18
C VAL A 82 -6.08 -4.20 2.17
N GLY A 83 -5.53 -4.19 0.98
CA GLY A 83 -5.93 -5.16 -0.03
C GLY A 83 -5.14 -4.99 -1.30
N HIS A 84 -5.52 -5.75 -2.32
CA HIS A 84 -4.96 -5.64 -3.66
C HIS A 84 -6.02 -5.01 -4.56
N ARG A 85 -5.60 -4.11 -5.42
CA ARG A 85 -6.51 -3.52 -6.42
C ARG A 85 -6.63 -4.48 -7.58
N THR A 86 -7.86 -4.76 -7.98
CA THR A 86 -8.08 -5.56 -9.17
C THR A 86 -7.96 -4.70 -10.39
N LYS A 87 -7.13 -5.09 -11.24
CA LYS A 87 -6.97 -4.36 -12.44
C LYS A 87 -7.69 -4.95 -13.58
N ARG A 88 -8.23 -5.65 -13.56
CA ARG A 88 -8.71 -6.21 -14.62
C ARG A 88 -9.61 -5.81 -15.42
N MET A 89 -9.52 -5.50 -15.36
CA MET A 89 -10.05 -5.05 -15.80
C MET A 89 -10.09 -4.47 -16.70
N LYS A 90 -9.78 -4.49 -17.21
CA LYS A 90 -9.64 -3.96 -18.02
C LYS A 90 -9.90 -4.31 -18.88
N GLY A 91 -10.16 -4.93 -19.07
CA GLY A 91 -10.23 -5.29 -19.78
C GLY A 91 -10.43 -5.65 -20.32
N HIS A 92 -10.35 -5.91 -20.28
CA HIS A 92 -10.30 -6.34 -20.68
C HIS A 92 -10.57 -6.56 -20.91
#